data_61db7209d8baf265c7e2b01d440448e2
#
_entry.id   61db7209d8baf265c7e2b01d440448e2
#
_cell.length_a   1.000
_cell.length_b   1.000
_cell.length_c   1.000
_cell.angle_alpha   90.00
_cell.angle_beta   90.00
_cell.angle_gamma   90.00
#
_symmetry.space_group_name_H-M   'P 1'
#
loop_
_entity.id
_entity.type
_entity.pdbx_description
1 polymer ?
#
loop_
_entity_poly.entity_id
_entity_poly.type
_entity_poly.pdbx_seq_one_letter_code
_entity_poly.pdbx_strand_id
1 'polypeptide(L)'
;GQGERAFDIFSRLLNERIVFLNGPVDDHSSNLVVAQMLHLESADSEKDIHFYINSPGGVITSGMAIYDVMQFVKPDVCTYVMGQACSMGSFLAQAGHPGKRYMLPHSRHMIHQPSGGARGMQSDIEIQYKEITQMKTMLTKLYVEHNTAGKTYADFERDMDRDTFMSAEEALAYGLVDKIVEKR
;
A
#
# COMPACT_ATOMS: atom_id res chain seq x y z
N GLY A 1 -28.89 0.46 13.84
CA GLY A 1 -28.31 -0.85 14.12
C GLY A 1 -26.78 -0.84 14.25
N GLN A 2 -26.16 -2.01 14.38
CA GLN A 2 -24.68 -2.08 14.53
C GLN A 2 -23.93 -1.53 13.31
N GLY A 3 -24.46 -1.71 12.09
CA GLY A 3 -23.88 -1.17 10.87
C GLY A 3 -23.87 0.36 10.82
N GLU A 4 -24.90 1.00 11.31
CA GLU A 4 -24.97 2.47 11.36
C GLU A 4 -23.97 3.07 12.35
N ARG A 5 -23.73 2.40 13.49
CA ARG A 5 -22.72 2.82 14.47
C ARG A 5 -21.29 2.68 13.92
N ALA A 6 -21.00 1.60 13.22
CA ALA A 6 -19.70 1.40 12.57
C ALA A 6 -19.45 2.47 11.50
N PHE A 7 -20.45 2.77 10.65
CA PHE A 7 -20.36 3.83 9.65
C PHE A 7 -20.11 5.20 10.30
N ASP A 8 -20.80 5.53 11.41
CA ASP A 8 -20.62 6.79 12.12
C ASP A 8 -19.19 6.96 12.68
N ILE A 9 -18.57 5.89 13.22
CA ILE A 9 -17.20 5.92 13.71
C ILE A 9 -16.22 6.21 12.57
N PHE A 10 -16.31 5.50 11.45
CA PHE A 10 -15.43 5.73 10.29
C PHE A 10 -15.64 7.12 9.68
N SER A 11 -16.89 7.60 9.64
CA SER A 11 -17.22 8.94 9.17
C SER A 11 -16.59 10.02 10.06
N ARG A 12 -16.60 9.85 11.37
CA ARG A 12 -15.94 10.78 12.30
C ARG A 12 -14.43 10.78 12.15
N LEU A 13 -13.82 9.61 12.00
CA LEU A 13 -12.38 9.49 11.78
C LEU A 13 -11.97 10.08 10.43
N LEU A 14 -12.81 9.99 9.41
CA LEU A 14 -12.59 10.66 8.14
C LEU A 14 -12.54 12.18 8.30
N ASN A 15 -13.38 12.76 9.15
CA ASN A 15 -13.32 14.19 9.48
C ASN A 15 -11.99 14.59 10.15
N GLU A 16 -11.34 13.65 10.83
CA GLU A 16 -9.98 13.80 11.36
C GLU A 16 -8.88 13.48 10.34
N ARG A 17 -9.24 13.32 9.07
CA ARG A 17 -8.35 13.02 7.93
C ARG A 17 -7.74 11.62 7.99
N ILE A 18 -8.44 10.67 8.60
CA ILE A 18 -8.03 9.27 8.73
C ILE A 18 -8.78 8.42 7.71
N VAL A 19 -8.02 7.69 6.89
CA VAL A 19 -8.51 6.74 5.88
C VAL A 19 -8.00 5.35 6.24
N PHE A 20 -8.88 4.34 6.13
CA PHE A 20 -8.52 2.95 6.40
C PHE A 20 -8.52 2.09 5.15
N LEU A 21 -7.51 1.23 5.03
CA LEU A 21 -7.53 0.06 4.18
C LEU A 21 -7.45 -1.17 5.08
N ASN A 22 -8.60 -1.75 5.39
CA ASN A 22 -8.73 -2.95 6.20
C ASN A 22 -9.22 -4.12 5.34
N GLY A 23 -8.42 -5.19 5.28
CA GLY A 23 -8.74 -6.36 4.46
C GLY A 23 -8.19 -6.28 3.03
N PRO A 24 -8.71 -7.12 2.11
CA PRO A 24 -8.19 -7.25 0.75
C PRO A 24 -8.26 -5.95 -0.06
N VAL A 25 -7.28 -5.79 -0.95
CA VAL A 25 -7.28 -4.76 -1.99
C VAL A 25 -8.07 -5.27 -3.19
N ASP A 26 -9.23 -4.68 -3.43
CA ASP A 26 -10.13 -4.96 -4.54
C ASP A 26 -10.75 -3.67 -5.08
N ASP A 27 -11.60 -3.77 -6.09
CA ASP A 27 -12.22 -2.58 -6.69
C ASP A 27 -13.08 -1.81 -5.70
N HIS A 28 -13.75 -2.51 -4.78
CA HIS A 28 -14.61 -1.86 -3.78
C HIS A 28 -13.78 -1.06 -2.76
N SER A 29 -12.78 -1.70 -2.14
CA SER A 29 -11.90 -1.03 -1.16
C SER A 29 -11.09 0.09 -1.80
N SER A 30 -10.62 -0.11 -3.03
CA SER A 30 -9.90 0.91 -3.81
C SER A 30 -10.75 2.13 -4.08
N ASN A 31 -11.99 1.95 -4.56
CA ASN A 31 -12.91 3.05 -4.84
C ASN A 31 -13.21 3.88 -3.60
N LEU A 32 -13.40 3.24 -2.44
CA LEU A 32 -13.63 3.94 -1.18
C LEU A 32 -12.41 4.77 -0.74
N VAL A 33 -11.22 4.18 -0.78
CA VAL A 33 -9.99 4.89 -0.40
C VAL A 33 -9.73 6.07 -1.32
N VAL A 34 -9.85 5.89 -2.63
CA VAL A 34 -9.66 6.94 -3.64
C VAL A 34 -10.66 8.08 -3.42
N ALA A 35 -11.95 7.76 -3.26
CA ALA A 35 -12.98 8.77 -3.04
C ALA A 35 -12.72 9.58 -1.75
N GLN A 36 -12.30 8.91 -0.68
CA GLN A 36 -11.98 9.56 0.59
C GLN A 36 -10.76 10.47 0.49
N MET A 37 -9.70 10.06 -0.21
CA MET A 37 -8.50 10.90 -0.42
C MET A 37 -8.83 12.15 -1.23
N LEU A 38 -9.60 12.02 -2.30
CA LEU A 38 -10.04 13.16 -3.11
C LEU A 38 -10.95 14.11 -2.31
N HIS A 39 -11.83 13.57 -1.48
CA HIS A 39 -12.67 14.37 -0.60
C HIS A 39 -11.83 15.17 0.41
N LEU A 40 -10.85 14.52 1.04
CA LEU A 40 -9.98 15.19 2.01
C LEU A 40 -9.10 16.27 1.38
N GLU A 41 -8.60 16.06 0.17
CA GLU A 41 -7.90 17.11 -0.57
C GLU A 41 -8.81 18.31 -0.82
N SER A 42 -10.05 18.07 -1.25
CA SER A 42 -11.04 19.13 -1.48
C SER A 42 -11.41 19.88 -0.21
N ALA A 43 -11.44 19.21 0.94
CA ALA A 43 -11.76 19.83 2.22
C ALA A 43 -10.63 20.71 2.75
N ASP A 44 -9.39 20.28 2.65
CA ASP A 44 -8.17 21.01 3.01
C ASP A 44 -6.97 20.41 2.29
N SER A 45 -6.42 21.14 1.34
CA SER A 45 -5.29 20.68 0.52
C SER A 45 -3.93 20.80 1.21
N GLU A 46 -3.85 21.42 2.37
CA GLU A 46 -2.57 21.72 3.07
C GLU A 46 -2.28 20.76 4.22
N LYS A 47 -3.31 20.07 4.74
CA LYS A 47 -3.15 19.14 5.86
C LYS A 47 -2.91 17.73 5.41
N ASP A 48 -2.06 17.00 6.12
CA ASP A 48 -1.75 15.60 5.85
C ASP A 48 -2.99 14.70 5.87
N ILE A 49 -2.95 13.66 5.05
CA ILE A 49 -3.89 12.54 5.09
C ILE A 49 -3.23 11.38 5.82
N HIS A 50 -3.94 10.78 6.77
CA HIS A 50 -3.44 9.66 7.58
C HIS A 50 -4.05 8.35 7.09
N PHE A 51 -3.24 7.54 6.42
CA PHE A 51 -3.67 6.30 5.77
C PHE A 51 -3.23 5.07 6.58
N TYR A 52 -4.18 4.45 7.27
CA TYR A 52 -3.97 3.24 8.09
C TYR A 52 -4.19 1.98 7.27
N ILE A 53 -3.22 1.09 7.27
CA ILE A 53 -3.20 -0.12 6.43
C ILE A 53 -3.10 -1.37 7.30
N ASN A 54 -4.09 -2.26 7.15
CA ASN A 54 -4.10 -3.61 7.66
C ASN A 54 -4.66 -4.52 6.56
N SER A 55 -3.80 -4.98 5.66
CA SER A 55 -4.21 -5.64 4.43
C SER A 55 -3.28 -6.79 4.05
N PRO A 56 -3.84 -7.92 3.62
CA PRO A 56 -3.08 -9.03 3.04
C PRO A 56 -2.65 -8.76 1.58
N GLY A 57 -3.06 -7.61 1.01
CA GLY A 57 -2.90 -7.32 -0.41
C GLY A 57 -4.11 -7.72 -1.24
N GLY A 58 -3.93 -7.88 -2.54
CA GLY A 58 -4.99 -8.24 -3.46
C GLY A 58 -4.70 -7.85 -4.91
N VAL A 59 -5.69 -7.26 -5.57
CA VAL A 59 -5.65 -6.94 -7.00
C VAL A 59 -4.68 -5.81 -7.29
N ILE A 60 -3.72 -6.04 -8.17
CA ILE A 60 -2.65 -5.08 -8.49
C ILE A 60 -3.23 -3.78 -9.06
N THR A 61 -4.12 -3.85 -10.03
CA THR A 61 -4.70 -2.65 -10.67
C THR A 61 -5.52 -1.82 -9.69
N SER A 62 -6.24 -2.44 -8.76
CA SER A 62 -6.95 -1.76 -7.69
C SER A 62 -5.98 -1.07 -6.72
N GLY A 63 -4.87 -1.73 -6.39
CA GLY A 63 -3.79 -1.13 -5.59
C GLY A 63 -3.10 0.03 -6.29
N MET A 64 -2.88 -0.07 -7.60
CA MET A 64 -2.28 1.01 -8.39
C MET A 64 -3.18 2.24 -8.47
N ALA A 65 -4.49 2.07 -8.48
CA ALA A 65 -5.43 3.20 -8.41
C ALA A 65 -5.25 3.98 -7.08
N ILE A 66 -5.09 3.28 -5.97
CA ILE A 66 -4.78 3.91 -4.68
C ILE A 66 -3.41 4.60 -4.72
N TYR A 67 -2.38 3.90 -5.21
CA TYR A 67 -1.03 4.43 -5.31
C TYR A 67 -0.98 5.73 -6.10
N ASP A 68 -1.56 5.73 -7.29
CA ASP A 68 -1.56 6.91 -8.16
C ASP A 68 -2.26 8.10 -7.49
N VAL A 69 -3.37 7.87 -6.79
CA VAL A 69 -4.07 8.93 -6.06
C VAL A 69 -3.27 9.42 -4.86
N MET A 70 -2.57 8.54 -4.14
CA MET A 70 -1.63 8.95 -3.07
C MET A 70 -0.56 9.93 -3.57
N GLN A 71 -0.05 9.71 -4.79
CA GLN A 71 0.94 10.59 -5.42
C GLN A 71 0.31 11.83 -6.08
N PHE A 72 -0.93 11.73 -6.51
CA PHE A 72 -1.64 12.77 -7.25
C PHE A 72 -2.18 13.91 -6.38
N VAL A 73 -2.67 13.59 -5.17
CA VAL A 73 -3.24 14.59 -4.26
C VAL A 73 -2.15 15.51 -3.68
N LYS A 74 -2.50 16.77 -3.42
CA LYS A 74 -1.56 17.75 -2.88
C LYS A 74 -1.13 17.45 -1.42
N PRO A 75 -2.03 17.04 -0.51
CA PRO A 75 -1.62 16.67 0.84
C PRO A 75 -0.59 15.55 0.87
N ASP A 76 0.33 15.60 1.82
CA ASP A 76 1.19 14.46 2.11
C ASP A 76 0.34 13.30 2.65
N VAL A 77 0.56 12.11 2.13
CA VAL A 77 -0.10 10.90 2.63
C VAL A 77 0.84 10.17 3.58
N CYS A 78 0.51 10.22 4.88
CA CYS A 78 1.22 9.48 5.91
C CYS A 78 0.67 8.06 5.97
N THR A 79 1.52 7.05 5.94
CA THR A 79 1.08 5.65 6.04
C THR A 79 1.37 5.07 7.42
N TYR A 80 0.46 4.22 7.91
CA TYR A 80 0.56 3.55 9.20
C TYR A 80 0.23 2.07 9.03
N VAL A 81 1.21 1.20 9.25
CA VAL A 81 0.97 -0.24 9.23
C VAL A 81 0.50 -0.71 10.60
N MET A 82 -0.65 -1.38 10.63
CA MET A 82 -1.18 -2.08 11.81
C MET A 82 -1.58 -3.50 11.42
N GLY A 83 -1.34 -4.48 12.28
CA GLY A 83 -1.57 -5.88 11.96
C GLY A 83 -0.61 -6.38 10.89
N GLN A 84 -0.97 -6.21 9.62
CA GLN A 84 -0.13 -6.60 8.49
C GLN A 84 -0.23 -5.66 7.30
N ALA A 85 0.86 -5.55 6.57
CA ALA A 85 0.90 -4.98 5.22
C ALA A 85 1.63 -5.96 4.32
N CYS A 86 0.87 -6.75 3.56
CA CYS A 86 1.42 -7.81 2.72
C CYS A 86 1.12 -7.53 1.23
N SER A 87 2.06 -7.88 0.35
CA SER A 87 1.86 -7.77 -1.11
C SER A 87 1.49 -6.32 -1.51
N MET A 88 0.35 -6.11 -2.16
CA MET A 88 -0.13 -4.75 -2.49
C MET A 88 -0.32 -3.87 -1.25
N GLY A 89 -0.64 -4.44 -0.08
CA GLY A 89 -0.68 -3.70 1.19
C GLY A 89 0.69 -3.16 1.58
N SER A 90 1.74 -3.96 1.44
CA SER A 90 3.13 -3.54 1.63
C SER A 90 3.53 -2.44 0.64
N PHE A 91 3.18 -2.61 -0.62
CA PHE A 91 3.46 -1.65 -1.67
C PHE A 91 2.85 -0.28 -1.37
N LEU A 92 1.61 -0.23 -0.92
CA LEU A 92 0.94 1.01 -0.54
C LEU A 92 1.54 1.63 0.73
N ALA A 93 1.89 0.82 1.72
CA ALA A 93 2.49 1.30 2.96
C ALA A 93 3.83 2.00 2.73
N GLN A 94 4.69 1.43 1.88
CA GLN A 94 6.00 2.01 1.56
C GLN A 94 5.91 3.24 0.64
N ALA A 95 4.76 3.46 0.01
CA ALA A 95 4.51 4.56 -0.93
C ALA A 95 4.07 5.86 -0.26
N GLY A 96 4.01 5.92 1.06
CA GLY A 96 3.73 7.13 1.81
C GLY A 96 4.77 8.22 1.57
N HIS A 97 4.44 9.44 1.96
CA HIS A 97 5.35 10.58 1.83
C HIS A 97 6.67 10.31 2.56
N PRO A 98 7.84 10.63 1.96
CA PRO A 98 9.14 10.40 2.60
C PRO A 98 9.22 11.01 4.00
N GLY A 99 9.66 10.21 4.98
CA GLY A 99 9.72 10.59 6.39
C GLY A 99 8.41 10.38 7.17
N LYS A 100 7.32 10.04 6.49
CA LYS A 100 5.97 9.91 7.08
C LYS A 100 5.36 8.51 6.86
N ARG A 101 6.21 7.49 6.82
CA ARG A 101 5.80 6.09 6.71
C ARG A 101 6.03 5.40 8.05
N TYR A 102 4.94 5.08 8.73
CA TYR A 102 4.96 4.59 10.11
C TYR A 102 4.51 3.13 10.20
N MET A 103 4.97 2.45 11.23
CA MET A 103 4.63 1.06 11.50
C MET A 103 4.47 0.85 13.02
N LEU A 104 3.40 0.16 13.43
CA LEU A 104 3.21 -0.21 14.83
C LEU A 104 4.14 -1.38 15.21
N PRO A 105 4.57 -1.50 16.50
CA PRO A 105 5.69 -2.36 16.88
C PRO A 105 5.53 -3.85 16.57
N HIS A 106 4.31 -4.37 16.58
CA HIS A 106 4.03 -5.80 16.41
C HIS A 106 3.39 -6.13 15.06
N SER A 107 3.30 -5.14 14.16
CA SER A 107 2.79 -5.36 12.81
C SER A 107 3.83 -6.03 11.91
N ARG A 108 3.37 -6.60 10.81
CA ARG A 108 4.19 -7.35 9.86
C ARG A 108 4.16 -6.69 8.49
N HIS A 109 5.30 -6.72 7.82
CA HIS A 109 5.43 -6.38 6.41
C HIS A 109 5.77 -7.64 5.63
N MET A 110 5.23 -7.81 4.41
CA MET A 110 5.63 -8.91 3.53
C MET A 110 5.70 -8.42 2.10
N ILE A 111 6.85 -8.63 1.49
CA ILE A 111 7.08 -8.37 0.07
C ILE A 111 7.19 -9.68 -0.71
N HIS A 112 6.63 -9.70 -1.91
CA HIS A 112 6.78 -10.79 -2.87
C HIS A 112 6.49 -10.29 -4.30
N GLN A 113 6.91 -11.07 -5.29
CA GLN A 113 6.60 -10.78 -6.67
C GLN A 113 5.11 -10.96 -6.97
N PRO A 114 4.57 -10.26 -8.00
CA PRO A 114 3.21 -10.49 -8.46
C PRO A 114 2.97 -11.96 -8.80
N SER A 115 1.81 -12.48 -8.36
CA SER A 115 1.33 -13.79 -8.76
C SER A 115 0.20 -13.63 -9.77
N GLY A 116 0.10 -14.56 -10.70
CA GLY A 116 -0.95 -14.57 -11.71
C GLY A 116 -1.03 -15.92 -12.40
N GLY A 117 -2.09 -16.11 -13.15
CA GLY A 117 -2.31 -17.28 -13.99
C GLY A 117 -2.87 -16.89 -15.34
N ALA A 118 -2.58 -17.70 -16.34
CA ALA A 118 -3.09 -17.52 -17.69
C ALA A 118 -3.72 -18.82 -18.17
N ARG A 119 -4.82 -18.70 -18.92
CA ARG A 119 -5.52 -19.83 -19.56
C ARG A 119 -5.94 -19.41 -20.95
N GLY A 120 -6.02 -20.37 -21.86
CA GLY A 120 -6.48 -20.14 -23.22
C GLY A 120 -5.49 -20.65 -24.27
N MET A 121 -5.52 -20.04 -25.45
CA MET A 121 -4.58 -20.34 -26.52
C MET A 121 -3.17 -19.84 -26.16
N GLN A 122 -2.15 -20.37 -26.81
CA GLN A 122 -0.77 -19.98 -26.60
C GLN A 122 -0.57 -18.47 -26.70
N SER A 123 -1.16 -17.83 -27.72
CA SER A 123 -1.08 -16.38 -27.93
C SER A 123 -1.69 -15.58 -26.76
N ASP A 124 -2.81 -16.04 -26.18
CA ASP A 124 -3.45 -15.41 -25.04
C ASP A 124 -2.56 -15.51 -23.78
N ILE A 125 -1.94 -16.69 -23.59
CA ILE A 125 -1.00 -16.94 -22.49
C ILE A 125 0.22 -16.02 -22.61
N GLU A 126 0.76 -15.84 -23.83
CA GLU A 126 1.89 -14.94 -24.06
C GLU A 126 1.54 -13.47 -23.76
N ILE A 127 0.34 -13.01 -24.13
CA ILE A 127 -0.12 -11.66 -23.83
C ILE A 127 -0.21 -11.44 -22.31
N GLN A 128 -0.81 -12.37 -21.58
CA GLN A 128 -0.94 -12.29 -20.13
C GLN A 128 0.42 -12.36 -19.43
N TYR A 129 1.32 -13.21 -19.90
CA TYR A 129 2.69 -13.29 -19.37
C TYR A 129 3.43 -11.96 -19.54
N LYS A 130 3.33 -11.32 -20.69
CA LYS A 130 3.95 -10.00 -20.94
C LYS A 130 3.40 -8.95 -20.00
N GLU A 131 2.09 -8.92 -19.78
CA GLU A 131 1.44 -7.98 -18.87
C GLU A 131 1.89 -8.17 -17.42
N ILE A 132 1.91 -9.40 -16.92
CA ILE A 132 2.42 -9.73 -15.58
C ILE A 132 3.88 -9.29 -15.43
N THR A 133 4.71 -9.52 -16.45
CA THR A 133 6.11 -9.13 -16.44
C THR A 133 6.27 -7.61 -16.40
N GLN A 134 5.46 -6.87 -17.14
CA GLN A 134 5.46 -5.41 -17.11
C GLN A 134 5.05 -4.88 -15.74
N MET A 135 4.00 -5.43 -15.14
CA MET A 135 3.56 -5.07 -13.79
C MET A 135 4.64 -5.36 -12.75
N LYS A 136 5.30 -6.53 -12.82
CA LYS A 136 6.42 -6.87 -11.93
C LYS A 136 7.54 -5.84 -12.03
N THR A 137 7.94 -5.50 -13.26
CA THR A 137 9.00 -4.52 -13.50
C THR A 137 8.62 -3.14 -12.95
N MET A 138 7.41 -2.69 -13.19
CA MET A 138 6.89 -1.42 -12.70
C MET A 138 6.89 -1.36 -11.18
N LEU A 139 6.29 -2.35 -10.51
CA LEU A 139 6.23 -2.41 -9.05
C LEU A 139 7.63 -2.44 -8.42
N THR A 140 8.55 -3.23 -8.99
CA THR A 140 9.92 -3.31 -8.48
C THR A 140 10.63 -1.96 -8.57
N LYS A 141 10.49 -1.23 -9.69
CA LYS A 141 11.04 0.11 -9.84
C LYS A 141 10.48 1.09 -8.81
N LEU A 142 9.17 1.05 -8.57
CA LEU A 142 8.52 1.92 -7.61
C LEU A 142 8.93 1.60 -6.16
N TYR A 143 9.17 0.34 -5.82
CA TYR A 143 9.79 -0.01 -4.54
C TYR A 143 11.19 0.60 -4.39
N VAL A 144 12.02 0.58 -5.44
CA VAL A 144 13.35 1.20 -5.43
C VAL A 144 13.26 2.70 -5.24
N GLU A 145 12.34 3.37 -5.94
CA GLU A 145 12.15 4.82 -5.86
C GLU A 145 11.79 5.31 -4.46
N HIS A 146 10.96 4.55 -3.74
CA HIS A 146 10.54 4.89 -2.37
C HIS A 146 11.49 4.37 -1.28
N ASN A 147 12.45 3.52 -1.62
CA ASN A 147 13.32 2.90 -0.63
C ASN A 147 14.31 3.89 -0.02
N THR A 148 14.40 3.91 1.32
CA THR A 148 15.28 4.82 2.06
C THR A 148 16.58 4.16 2.57
N ALA A 149 16.76 2.85 2.34
CA ALA A 149 17.96 2.11 2.74
C ALA A 149 18.94 1.84 1.58
N GLY A 150 18.66 2.40 0.39
CA GLY A 150 19.52 2.23 -0.78
C GLY A 150 19.44 0.85 -1.44
N LYS A 151 18.34 0.12 -1.24
CA LYS A 151 18.11 -1.15 -1.92
C LYS A 151 17.99 -0.96 -3.43
N THR A 152 18.68 -1.81 -4.16
CA THR A 152 18.70 -1.77 -5.63
C THR A 152 17.55 -2.60 -6.23
N TYR A 153 17.34 -2.46 -7.53
CA TYR A 153 16.42 -3.31 -8.28
C TYR A 153 16.72 -4.80 -8.10
N ALA A 154 18.00 -5.16 -8.16
CA ALA A 154 18.44 -6.55 -7.97
C ALA A 154 18.18 -7.08 -6.56
N ASP A 155 18.29 -6.22 -5.54
CA ASP A 155 17.94 -6.59 -4.17
C ASP A 155 16.44 -6.90 -4.06
N PHE A 156 15.57 -6.04 -4.57
CA PHE A 156 14.13 -6.28 -4.58
C PHE A 156 13.75 -7.49 -5.41
N GLU A 157 14.33 -7.66 -6.60
CA GLU A 157 14.06 -8.82 -7.46
C GLU A 157 14.39 -10.13 -6.74
N ARG A 158 15.53 -10.21 -6.06
CA ARG A 158 15.95 -11.37 -5.26
C ARG A 158 15.03 -11.58 -4.04
N ASP A 159 14.76 -10.52 -3.27
CA ASP A 159 14.06 -10.61 -2.00
C ASP A 159 12.55 -10.78 -2.17
N MET A 160 11.99 -10.37 -3.31
CA MET A 160 10.59 -10.59 -3.69
C MET A 160 10.34 -11.89 -4.49
N ASP A 161 11.37 -12.67 -4.79
CA ASP A 161 11.19 -13.93 -5.52
C ASP A 161 10.27 -14.90 -4.79
N ARG A 162 10.32 -14.90 -3.48
CA ARG A 162 9.44 -15.61 -2.55
C ARG A 162 8.97 -14.67 -1.44
N ASP A 163 7.99 -15.11 -0.65
CA ASP A 163 7.47 -14.34 0.47
C ASP A 163 8.58 -13.99 1.45
N THR A 164 8.85 -12.71 1.62
CA THR A 164 9.80 -12.20 2.60
C THR A 164 9.04 -11.41 3.66
N PHE A 165 8.87 -12.04 4.83
CA PHE A 165 8.22 -11.41 5.99
C PHE A 165 9.22 -10.61 6.81
N MET A 166 8.79 -9.46 7.30
CA MET A 166 9.60 -8.56 8.11
C MET A 166 8.85 -8.10 9.36
N SER A 167 9.56 -8.07 10.49
CA SER A 167 9.14 -7.34 11.68
C SER A 167 9.18 -5.83 11.45
N ALA A 168 8.70 -5.04 12.41
CA ALA A 168 8.79 -3.60 12.32
C ALA A 168 10.25 -3.12 12.21
N GLU A 169 11.15 -3.70 13.00
CA GLU A 169 12.58 -3.38 13.01
C GLU A 169 13.25 -3.78 11.68
N GLU A 170 12.90 -4.94 11.14
CA GLU A 170 13.42 -5.42 9.86
C GLU A 170 12.93 -4.55 8.69
N ALA A 171 11.64 -4.15 8.69
CA ALA A 171 11.07 -3.28 7.67
C ALA A 171 11.69 -1.87 7.72
N LEU A 172 11.97 -1.35 8.91
CA LEU A 172 12.68 -0.08 9.09
C LEU A 172 14.11 -0.17 8.54
N ALA A 173 14.85 -1.22 8.88
CA ALA A 173 16.21 -1.44 8.38
C ALA A 173 16.25 -1.68 6.87
N TYR A 174 15.22 -2.31 6.32
CA TYR A 174 15.09 -2.54 4.87
C TYR A 174 14.73 -1.26 4.09
N GLY A 175 14.25 -0.22 4.79
CA GLY A 175 13.86 1.06 4.17
C GLY A 175 12.44 1.11 3.62
N LEU A 176 11.53 0.24 4.08
CA LEU A 176 10.12 0.23 3.71
C LEU A 176 9.29 1.19 4.54
N VAL A 177 9.75 1.53 5.73
CA VAL A 177 9.12 2.49 6.64
C VAL A 177 10.18 3.43 7.22
N ASP A 178 9.73 4.56 7.77
CA ASP A 178 10.62 5.61 8.29
C ASP A 178 10.69 5.61 9.81
N LYS A 179 9.64 5.12 10.50
CA LYS A 179 9.58 5.13 11.95
C LYS A 179 8.65 4.06 12.52
N ILE A 180 9.07 3.44 13.60
CA ILE A 180 8.21 2.61 14.45
C ILE A 180 7.58 3.52 15.51
N VAL A 181 6.24 3.46 15.64
CA VAL A 181 5.48 4.32 16.56
C VAL A 181 4.75 3.47 17.61
N GLU A 182 5.02 3.76 18.87
CA GLU A 182 4.40 3.06 20.00
C GLU A 182 3.20 3.81 20.57
N LYS A 183 3.18 5.12 20.40
CA LYS A 183 2.12 6.02 20.89
C LYS A 183 1.79 7.10 19.86
N ARG A 184 0.52 7.48 19.85
CA ARG A 184 -0.01 8.59 19.02
C ARG A 184 0.30 9.95 19.61
#